data_52a5042c6313b1256c14e50ee18e633d
#
_entry.id   52a5042c6313b1256c14e50ee18e633d
#
_cell.length_a   1.000
_cell.length_b   1.000
_cell.length_c   1.000
_cell.angle_alpha   90.00
_cell.angle_beta   90.00
_cell.angle_gamma   90.00
#
_symmetry.space_group_name_H-M   'P 1'
#
loop_
_entity.id
_entity.type
_entity.pdbx_description
1 polymer ?
#
loop_
_entity_poly.entity_id
_entity_poly.type
_entity_poly.pdbx_seq_one_letter_code
_entity_poly.pdbx_strand_id
1 'polypeptide(L)'
;NDVAVLTVDPPIVYSAAISPVCLPPFNNAADQFVGKDGAVMGWGRLESGGVQPNALRQATVQIIPNADCNAQYGVGTIFKQQLCASAPGKDTCQGDDGGPIVVQAKADSTAWTQIGISSFGIGCANPDFAGVYASVAFFRKWIDTYMKN
;
A
#
# COMPACT_ATOMS: atom_id res chain seq x y z
N ASN A 1 0.82 8.37 11.59
CA ASN A 1 1.72 7.21 11.53
C ASN A 1 0.89 5.94 11.73
N ASP A 2 0.70 5.17 10.67
CA ASP A 2 -0.15 3.97 10.67
C ASP A 2 0.66 2.79 10.12
N VAL A 3 1.59 2.30 10.95
CA VAL A 3 2.48 1.20 10.62
C VAL A 3 2.88 0.44 11.88
N ALA A 4 2.91 -0.89 11.80
CA ALA A 4 3.36 -1.79 12.84
C ALA A 4 4.30 -2.85 12.25
N VAL A 5 5.22 -3.35 13.06
CA VAL A 5 6.06 -4.51 12.75
C VAL A 5 5.69 -5.65 13.68
N LEU A 6 5.39 -6.80 13.10
CA LEU A 6 5.04 -8.01 13.85
C LEU A 6 6.20 -9.01 13.76
N THR A 7 6.59 -9.56 14.90
CA THR A 7 7.50 -10.71 14.95
C THR A 7 6.66 -11.98 15.02
N VAL A 8 6.93 -12.93 14.13
CA VAL A 8 6.20 -14.21 14.09
C VAL A 8 7.06 -15.33 14.66
N ASP A 9 6.42 -16.22 15.41
CA ASP A 9 7.03 -17.41 16.00
C ASP A 9 6.09 -18.61 15.76
N PRO A 10 6.57 -19.71 15.16
CA PRO A 10 7.93 -19.91 14.62
C PRO A 10 8.23 -19.04 13.39
N PRO A 11 9.53 -18.82 13.07
CA PRO A 11 9.92 -18.07 11.89
C PRO A 11 9.39 -18.68 10.59
N ILE A 12 9.10 -17.81 9.61
CA ILE A 12 8.65 -18.25 8.28
C ILE A 12 9.79 -18.97 7.57
N VAL A 13 9.51 -20.20 7.11
CA VAL A 13 10.44 -20.97 6.30
C VAL A 13 10.23 -20.63 4.83
N TYR A 14 11.25 -20.09 4.17
CA TYR A 14 11.19 -19.76 2.75
C TYR A 14 11.17 -21.02 1.87
N SER A 15 10.50 -20.95 0.74
CA SER A 15 10.36 -22.02 -0.24
C SER A 15 10.13 -21.43 -1.64
N ALA A 16 9.94 -22.27 -2.63
CA ALA A 16 9.57 -21.83 -3.98
C ALA A 16 8.23 -21.06 -4.02
N ALA A 17 7.36 -21.26 -3.03
CA ALA A 17 6.05 -20.60 -2.93
C ALA A 17 6.01 -19.47 -1.88
N ILE A 18 7.03 -19.35 -1.04
CA ILE A 18 7.06 -18.38 0.07
C ILE A 18 8.41 -17.66 0.06
N SER A 19 8.37 -16.37 -0.25
CA SER A 19 9.55 -15.51 -0.28
C SER A 19 9.20 -14.09 0.22
N PRO A 20 10.19 -13.34 0.73
CA PRO A 20 9.97 -11.97 1.17
C PRO A 20 9.76 -11.04 -0.02
N VAL A 21 9.02 -9.96 0.21
CA VAL A 21 8.94 -8.82 -0.71
C VAL A 21 10.13 -7.88 -0.50
N CYS A 22 10.58 -7.18 -1.54
CA CYS A 22 11.58 -6.13 -1.41
C CYS A 22 10.99 -4.90 -0.72
N LEU A 23 11.85 -4.14 -0.02
CA LEU A 23 11.50 -2.85 0.56
C LEU A 23 12.26 -1.74 -0.17
N PRO A 24 11.67 -0.54 -0.34
CA PRO A 24 12.34 0.59 -0.97
C PRO A 24 13.44 1.15 -0.05
N PRO A 25 14.43 1.88 -0.58
CA PRO A 25 15.35 2.64 0.26
C PRO A 25 14.60 3.72 1.05
N PHE A 26 15.20 4.18 2.16
CA PHE A 26 14.66 5.32 2.90
C PHE A 26 14.56 6.55 2.02
N ASN A 27 13.40 7.18 2.04
CA ASN A 27 13.17 8.46 1.40
C ASN A 27 12.04 9.20 2.12
N ASN A 28 12.28 10.42 2.55
CA ASN A 28 11.31 11.25 3.27
C ASN A 28 10.69 12.36 2.40
N ALA A 29 10.92 12.34 1.09
CA ALA A 29 10.22 13.23 0.17
C ALA A 29 8.76 12.79 0.00
N ALA A 30 7.89 13.74 -0.33
CA ALA A 30 6.56 13.44 -0.85
C ALA A 30 6.65 12.93 -2.30
N ASP A 31 5.51 12.46 -2.81
CA ASP A 31 5.32 12.14 -4.24
C ASP A 31 6.27 11.07 -4.81
N GLN A 32 6.73 10.17 -3.94
CA GLN A 32 7.49 9.02 -4.39
C GLN A 32 6.59 8.06 -5.17
N PHE A 33 7.14 7.48 -6.23
CA PHE A 33 6.45 6.51 -7.09
C PHE A 33 5.26 7.06 -7.89
N VAL A 34 5.01 8.37 -7.89
CA VAL A 34 3.92 9.00 -8.66
C VAL A 34 3.96 8.58 -10.13
N GLY A 35 2.78 8.25 -10.68
CA GLY A 35 2.61 7.77 -12.05
C GLY A 35 2.92 6.28 -12.25
N LYS A 36 3.43 5.57 -11.23
CA LYS A 36 3.59 4.12 -11.31
C LYS A 36 2.29 3.39 -11.03
N ASP A 37 2.11 2.27 -11.70
CA ASP A 37 1.06 1.31 -11.38
C ASP A 37 1.49 0.47 -10.17
N GLY A 38 0.61 0.44 -9.18
CA GLY A 38 0.75 -0.41 -8.00
C GLY A 38 -0.28 -1.53 -8.00
N ALA A 39 0.11 -2.71 -7.56
CA ALA A 39 -0.80 -3.80 -7.29
C ALA A 39 -1.17 -3.80 -5.81
N VAL A 40 -2.48 -3.83 -5.53
CA VAL A 40 -3.06 -4.04 -4.20
C VAL A 40 -3.74 -5.39 -4.17
N MET A 41 -3.75 -6.05 -3.02
CA MET A 41 -4.33 -7.39 -2.88
C MET A 41 -4.84 -7.63 -1.47
N GLY A 42 -5.93 -8.41 -1.37
CA GLY A 42 -6.51 -8.75 -0.09
C GLY A 42 -7.79 -9.59 -0.19
N TRP A 43 -8.37 -9.85 0.95
CA TRP A 43 -9.66 -10.51 1.14
C TRP A 43 -10.70 -9.55 1.68
N GLY A 44 -10.45 -8.24 1.58
CA GLY A 44 -11.40 -7.20 1.95
C GLY A 44 -12.65 -7.22 1.09
N ARG A 45 -13.64 -6.42 1.47
CA ARG A 45 -14.93 -6.35 0.77
C ARG A 45 -14.74 -5.90 -0.68
N LEU A 46 -15.63 -6.35 -1.56
CA LEU A 46 -15.58 -6.02 -2.98
C LEU A 46 -16.19 -4.64 -3.29
N GLU A 47 -16.97 -4.13 -2.35
CA GLU A 47 -17.57 -2.77 -2.37
C GLU A 47 -17.86 -2.33 -0.94
N SER A 48 -18.06 -1.04 -0.74
CA SER A 48 -18.35 -0.47 0.58
C SER A 48 -19.62 -1.11 1.17
N GLY A 49 -19.47 -1.72 2.35
CA GLY A 49 -20.55 -2.45 3.03
C GLY A 49 -20.91 -3.80 2.40
N GLY A 50 -20.22 -4.22 1.33
CA GLY A 50 -20.44 -5.48 0.63
C GLY A 50 -19.91 -6.72 1.36
N VAL A 51 -19.86 -7.85 0.66
CA VAL A 51 -19.37 -9.12 1.18
C VAL A 51 -17.88 -9.30 0.96
N GLN A 52 -17.22 -10.06 1.83
CA GLN A 52 -15.84 -10.49 1.64
C GLN A 52 -15.78 -11.68 0.68
N PRO A 53 -14.80 -11.70 -0.25
CA PRO A 53 -14.61 -12.82 -1.17
C PRO A 53 -13.93 -14.01 -0.46
N ASN A 54 -14.22 -15.23 -0.92
CA ASN A 54 -13.53 -16.43 -0.45
C ASN A 54 -12.13 -16.60 -1.06
N ALA A 55 -11.85 -15.93 -2.18
CA ALA A 55 -10.56 -16.00 -2.88
C ALA A 55 -9.84 -14.65 -2.79
N LEU A 56 -8.51 -14.70 -2.67
CA LEU A 56 -7.66 -13.50 -2.75
C LEU A 56 -7.97 -12.72 -4.03
N ARG A 57 -8.17 -11.43 -3.90
CA ARG A 57 -8.39 -10.49 -5.00
C ARG A 57 -7.19 -9.57 -5.15
N GLN A 58 -7.01 -9.05 -6.35
CA GLN A 58 -6.01 -8.02 -6.65
C GLN A 58 -6.59 -6.97 -7.60
N ALA A 59 -6.06 -5.76 -7.49
CA ALA A 59 -6.38 -4.65 -8.39
C ALA A 59 -5.12 -3.86 -8.72
N THR A 60 -5.08 -3.25 -9.89
CA THR A 60 -4.06 -2.26 -10.26
C THR A 60 -4.62 -0.88 -10.03
N VAL A 61 -3.87 -0.06 -9.30
CA VAL A 61 -4.15 1.35 -9.00
C VAL A 61 -2.94 2.20 -9.37
N GLN A 62 -3.13 3.45 -9.72
CA GLN A 62 -2.03 4.37 -10.04
C GLN A 62 -1.72 5.27 -8.87
N ILE A 63 -0.43 5.44 -8.56
CA ILE A 63 0.05 6.35 -7.51
C ILE A 63 -0.11 7.79 -8.01
N ILE A 64 -0.82 8.62 -7.24
CA ILE A 64 -1.09 10.03 -7.55
C ILE A 64 -0.31 10.97 -6.63
N PRO A 65 -0.09 12.25 -7.07
CA PRO A 65 0.56 13.26 -6.22
C PRO A 65 -0.19 13.51 -4.91
N ASN A 66 0.54 13.74 -3.83
CA ASN A 66 -0.08 14.11 -2.54
C ASN A 66 -0.86 15.42 -2.62
N ALA A 67 -0.52 16.32 -3.54
CA ALA A 67 -1.28 17.54 -3.79
C ALA A 67 -2.69 17.25 -4.30
N ASP A 68 -2.84 16.32 -5.25
CA ASP A 68 -4.13 15.91 -5.79
C ASP A 68 -4.98 15.20 -4.71
N CYS A 69 -4.32 14.37 -3.92
CA CYS A 69 -4.97 13.70 -2.79
C CYS A 69 -5.43 14.71 -1.71
N ASN A 70 -4.63 15.72 -1.39
CA ASN A 70 -5.02 16.82 -0.49
C ASN A 70 -6.19 17.64 -1.04
N ALA A 71 -6.32 17.78 -2.36
CA ALA A 71 -7.48 18.44 -2.96
C ALA A 71 -8.77 17.67 -2.70
N GLN A 72 -8.69 16.33 -2.62
CA GLN A 72 -9.82 15.45 -2.32
C GLN A 72 -10.19 15.45 -0.82
N TYR A 73 -9.18 15.32 0.07
CA TYR A 73 -9.39 15.17 1.52
C TYR A 73 -9.39 16.46 2.31
N GLY A 74 -8.98 17.57 1.71
CA GLY A 74 -8.76 18.86 2.35
C GLY A 74 -7.27 19.13 2.61
N VAL A 75 -6.88 20.37 2.43
CA VAL A 75 -5.47 20.81 2.59
C VAL A 75 -4.97 20.51 3.99
N GLY A 76 -3.79 19.88 4.07
CA GLY A 76 -3.15 19.52 5.33
C GLY A 76 -3.64 18.22 5.96
N THR A 77 -4.37 17.39 5.21
CA THR A 77 -4.79 16.05 5.65
C THR A 77 -3.78 14.98 5.26
N ILE A 78 -3.22 15.09 4.05
CA ILE A 78 -2.24 14.13 3.53
C ILE A 78 -0.83 14.71 3.66
N PHE A 79 0.03 13.96 4.32
CA PHE A 79 1.40 14.34 4.62
C PHE A 79 2.40 13.44 3.87
N LYS A 80 3.69 13.82 3.89
CA LYS A 80 4.78 13.11 3.20
C LYS A 80 5.01 11.66 3.65
N GLN A 81 4.53 11.28 4.85
CA GLN A 81 4.56 9.89 5.33
C GLN A 81 3.43 9.02 4.75
N GLN A 82 2.61 9.58 3.88
CA GLN A 82 1.53 8.88 3.20
C GLN A 82 1.74 8.95 1.70
N LEU A 83 1.18 8.00 0.99
CA LEU A 83 1.01 8.02 -0.46
C LEU A 83 -0.44 7.70 -0.80
N CYS A 84 -0.90 8.18 -1.93
CA CYS A 84 -2.26 7.95 -2.41
C CYS A 84 -2.24 7.21 -3.74
N ALA A 85 -3.26 6.39 -3.95
CA ALA A 85 -3.44 5.71 -5.22
C ALA A 85 -4.92 5.58 -5.56
N SER A 86 -5.24 5.62 -6.84
CA SER A 86 -6.60 5.48 -7.35
C SER A 86 -6.66 4.80 -8.70
N ALA A 87 -7.79 4.20 -9.03
CA ALA A 87 -8.15 3.78 -10.37
C ALA A 87 -9.69 3.70 -10.48
N PRO A 88 -10.27 3.93 -11.67
CA PRO A 88 -11.71 3.83 -11.85
C PRO A 88 -12.25 2.45 -11.43
N GLY A 89 -13.12 2.42 -10.43
CA GLY A 89 -13.77 1.20 -9.96
C GLY A 89 -12.86 0.20 -9.26
N LYS A 90 -11.65 0.62 -8.81
CA LYS A 90 -10.68 -0.25 -8.15
C LYS A 90 -10.05 0.46 -6.95
N ASP A 91 -9.96 -0.24 -5.83
CA ASP A 91 -9.42 0.27 -4.58
C ASP A 91 -9.13 -0.88 -3.62
N THR A 92 -8.52 -0.58 -2.48
CA THR A 92 -8.62 -1.37 -1.24
C THR A 92 -9.94 -1.06 -0.54
N CYS A 93 -10.46 -1.99 0.26
CA CYS A 93 -11.75 -1.86 0.92
C CYS A 93 -11.70 -2.40 2.35
N GLN A 94 -12.82 -2.30 3.08
CA GLN A 94 -12.89 -2.77 4.48
C GLN A 94 -12.40 -4.22 4.61
N GLY A 95 -11.38 -4.43 5.42
CA GLY A 95 -10.71 -5.71 5.64
C GLY A 95 -9.40 -5.89 4.86
N ASP A 96 -9.00 -4.90 4.04
CA ASP A 96 -7.68 -4.84 3.38
C ASP A 96 -6.66 -3.99 4.18
N ASP A 97 -7.07 -3.40 5.30
CA ASP A 97 -6.21 -2.57 6.15
C ASP A 97 -4.95 -3.33 6.59
N GLY A 98 -3.79 -2.66 6.49
CA GLY A 98 -2.49 -3.30 6.74
C GLY A 98 -1.96 -4.11 5.55
N GLY A 99 -2.77 -4.30 4.51
CA GLY A 99 -2.36 -4.98 3.28
C GLY A 99 -1.39 -4.15 2.44
N PRO A 100 -0.65 -4.78 1.52
CA PRO A 100 0.40 -4.12 0.76
C PRO A 100 -0.12 -3.41 -0.48
N ILE A 101 0.55 -2.31 -0.85
CA ILE A 101 0.65 -1.86 -2.23
C ILE A 101 2.07 -2.09 -2.71
N VAL A 102 2.22 -2.80 -3.83
CA VAL A 102 3.52 -3.19 -4.39
C VAL A 102 3.68 -2.69 -5.82
N VAL A 103 4.91 -2.36 -6.20
CA VAL A 103 5.27 -2.00 -7.57
C VAL A 103 6.34 -2.95 -8.10
N GLN A 104 6.36 -3.20 -9.40
CA GLN A 104 7.47 -3.92 -10.03
C GLN A 104 8.74 -3.06 -10.01
N ALA A 105 9.87 -3.68 -9.71
CA ALA A 105 11.17 -2.98 -9.68
C ALA A 105 11.53 -2.43 -11.07
N LYS A 106 11.19 -3.16 -12.12
CA LYS A 106 11.30 -2.78 -13.54
C LYS A 106 10.14 -3.43 -14.28
N ALA A 107 9.78 -2.93 -15.46
CA ALA A 107 8.84 -3.59 -16.34
C ALA A 107 9.29 -5.05 -16.59
N ASP A 108 8.35 -5.98 -16.53
CA ASP A 108 8.56 -7.43 -16.67
C ASP A 108 9.49 -8.08 -15.61
N SER A 109 9.81 -7.37 -14.53
CA SER A 109 10.56 -7.93 -13.40
C SER A 109 9.69 -8.89 -12.58
N THR A 110 10.27 -9.99 -12.14
CA THR A 110 9.66 -10.87 -11.11
C THR A 110 9.80 -10.31 -9.70
N ALA A 111 10.63 -9.28 -9.51
CA ALA A 111 10.86 -8.64 -8.21
C ALA A 111 9.82 -7.53 -7.97
N TRP A 112 9.18 -7.60 -6.81
CA TRP A 112 8.20 -6.63 -6.33
C TRP A 112 8.73 -5.90 -5.11
N THR A 113 8.41 -4.61 -5.02
CA THR A 113 8.78 -3.74 -3.90
C THR A 113 7.51 -3.23 -3.23
N GLN A 114 7.38 -3.46 -1.94
CA GLN A 114 6.26 -2.92 -1.16
C GLN A 114 6.53 -1.46 -0.83
N ILE A 115 5.72 -0.57 -1.40
CA ILE A 115 5.88 0.89 -1.26
C ILE A 115 4.93 1.49 -0.23
N GLY A 116 3.84 0.80 0.10
CA GLY A 116 2.85 1.29 1.05
C GLY A 116 2.11 0.18 1.78
N ILE A 117 1.38 0.60 2.79
CA ILE A 117 0.52 -0.23 3.65
C ILE A 117 -0.85 0.44 3.67
N SER A 118 -1.92 -0.29 3.31
CA SER A 118 -3.29 0.22 3.29
C SER A 118 -3.67 0.79 4.66
N SER A 119 -4.16 2.03 4.68
CA SER A 119 -4.42 2.80 5.91
C SER A 119 -5.86 3.27 6.00
N PHE A 120 -6.32 4.12 5.09
CA PHE A 120 -7.70 4.60 5.09
C PHE A 120 -8.17 5.07 3.72
N GLY A 121 -9.49 5.25 3.61
CA GLY A 121 -10.16 5.82 2.46
C GLY A 121 -11.59 6.24 2.82
N ILE A 122 -12.25 6.98 1.94
CA ILE A 122 -13.68 7.33 2.07
C ILE A 122 -14.48 6.49 1.08
N GLY A 123 -15.13 5.46 1.59
CA GLY A 123 -15.77 4.42 0.76
C GLY A 123 -14.75 3.45 0.19
N CYS A 124 -15.09 2.80 -0.92
CA CYS A 124 -14.20 1.95 -1.69
C CYS A 124 -14.42 2.25 -3.17
N ALA A 125 -13.33 2.45 -3.92
CA ALA A 125 -13.37 2.88 -5.32
C ALA A 125 -14.22 4.15 -5.55
N ASN A 126 -14.25 5.04 -4.56
CA ASN A 126 -14.95 6.30 -4.66
C ASN A 126 -14.19 7.20 -5.67
N PRO A 127 -14.85 7.73 -6.72
CA PRO A 127 -14.16 8.53 -7.74
C PRO A 127 -13.58 9.85 -7.19
N ASP A 128 -14.11 10.34 -6.07
CA ASP A 128 -13.75 11.63 -5.47
C ASP A 128 -12.65 11.48 -4.40
N PHE A 129 -12.33 10.25 -3.96
CA PHE A 129 -11.37 9.99 -2.88
C PHE A 129 -10.47 8.80 -3.20
N ALA A 130 -9.17 9.06 -3.32
CA ALA A 130 -8.16 8.03 -3.48
C ALA A 130 -7.95 7.21 -2.20
N GLY A 131 -7.52 5.97 -2.32
CA GLY A 131 -7.01 5.19 -1.19
C GLY A 131 -5.71 5.79 -0.65
N VAL A 132 -5.56 5.81 0.68
CA VAL A 132 -4.39 6.38 1.38
C VAL A 132 -3.62 5.26 2.06
N TYR A 133 -2.31 5.28 1.88
CA TYR A 133 -1.37 4.26 2.34
C TYR A 133 -0.25 4.89 3.17
N ALA A 134 0.20 4.21 4.22
CA ALA A 134 1.43 4.59 4.93
C ALA A 134 2.65 4.30 4.03
N SER A 135 3.55 5.28 3.84
CA SER A 135 4.72 5.15 2.98
C SER A 135 5.82 4.30 3.61
N VAL A 136 6.10 3.14 3.04
CA VAL A 136 7.19 2.26 3.51
C VAL A 136 8.55 2.95 3.39
N ALA A 137 8.79 3.70 2.32
CA ALA A 137 10.04 4.44 2.15
C ALA A 137 10.27 5.51 3.24
N PHE A 138 9.21 6.21 3.67
CA PHE A 138 9.29 7.16 4.77
C PHE A 138 9.63 6.47 6.10
N PHE A 139 8.98 5.34 6.39
CA PHE A 139 9.18 4.60 7.64
C PHE A 139 10.37 3.63 7.59
N ARG A 140 11.09 3.51 6.46
CA ARG A 140 12.13 2.51 6.26
C ARG A 140 13.19 2.47 7.38
N LYS A 141 13.69 3.63 7.82
CA LYS A 141 14.68 3.68 8.91
C LYS A 141 14.13 3.13 10.23
N TRP A 142 12.85 3.38 10.51
CA TRP A 142 12.19 2.83 11.69
C TRP A 142 11.96 1.32 11.53
N ILE A 143 11.49 0.87 10.37
CA ILE A 143 11.32 -0.57 10.07
C ILE A 143 12.64 -1.32 10.25
N ASP A 144 13.76 -0.77 9.75
CA ASP A 144 15.08 -1.39 9.84
C ASP A 144 15.55 -1.60 11.30
N THR A 145 15.04 -0.84 12.26
CA THR A 145 15.38 -1.06 13.67
C THR A 145 14.87 -2.39 14.21
N TYR A 146 13.81 -2.95 13.60
CA TYR A 146 13.22 -4.25 13.95
C TYR A 146 13.72 -5.40 13.08
N MET A 147 14.44 -5.11 12.00
CA MET A 147 14.99 -6.11 11.07
C MET A 147 16.45 -6.50 11.38
N LYS A 148 17.01 -5.96 12.46
CA LYS A 148 18.38 -6.33 12.90
C LYS A 148 18.32 -7.64 13.66
N ASN A 149 18.99 -8.65 13.12
CA ASN A 149 19.32 -9.89 13.82
C ASN A 149 20.39 -9.63 14.85
#